data_18d638e6c8c1f33510c62f9bce7dbf26
#
_entry.id   18d638e6c8c1f33510c62f9bce7dbf26
#
_cell.length_a   1.000
_cell.length_b   1.000
_cell.length_c   1.000
_cell.angle_alpha   90.00
_cell.angle_beta   90.00
_cell.angle_gamma   90.00
#
_symmetry.space_group_name_H-M   'P 1'
#
loop_
_entity.id
_entity.type
_entity.pdbx_description
1 polymer ?
#
loop_
_entity_poly.entity_id
_entity_poly.type
_entity_poly.pdbx_seq_one_letter_code
_entity_poly.pdbx_strand_id
1 'polypeptide(L)'
;MEFDKLSEQIIGCALDVHRPLGPGLLESTYEQCLAHELSLNQISFKLQHPLPVYYKGITLNCGYRVDILVEDVLVIELKSVEEITSVHEAQLLTYMKLFQIQIGLLINFNVRL
;
A
#
# COMPACT_ATOMS: atom_id res chain seq x y z
N MET A 1 -9.73 16.24 -11.75
CA MET A 1 -9.52 14.82 -11.42
C MET A 1 -10.30 14.47 -10.17
N GLU A 2 -11.16 13.52 -10.28
CA GLU A 2 -11.86 13.02 -9.10
C GLU A 2 -11.01 11.95 -8.44
N PHE A 3 -10.81 12.06 -7.13
CA PHE A 3 -10.26 10.97 -6.37
C PHE A 3 -11.33 9.91 -6.19
N ASP A 4 -10.94 8.67 -6.37
CA ASP A 4 -11.76 7.55 -5.99
C ASP A 4 -12.11 7.64 -4.50
N LYS A 5 -13.36 7.37 -4.16
CA LYS A 5 -13.84 7.48 -2.79
C LYS A 5 -13.09 6.56 -1.83
N LEU A 6 -12.75 5.35 -2.28
CA LEU A 6 -11.97 4.42 -1.49
C LEU A 6 -10.57 4.97 -1.21
N SER A 7 -9.92 5.57 -2.22
CA SER A 7 -8.60 6.18 -2.04
C SER A 7 -8.66 7.32 -1.02
N GLU A 8 -9.70 8.14 -1.05
CA GLU A 8 -9.89 9.22 -0.06
C GLU A 8 -10.03 8.67 1.36
N GLN A 9 -10.79 7.59 1.53
CA GLN A 9 -10.97 6.95 2.83
C GLN A 9 -9.64 6.39 3.36
N ILE A 10 -8.85 5.76 2.49
CA ILE A 10 -7.55 5.20 2.85
C ILE A 10 -6.58 6.30 3.24
N ILE A 11 -6.53 7.38 2.47
CA ILE A 11 -5.67 8.53 2.78
C ILE A 11 -6.08 9.12 4.13
N GLY A 12 -7.38 9.24 4.41
CA GLY A 12 -7.88 9.67 5.71
C GLY A 12 -7.42 8.77 6.84
N CYS A 13 -7.49 7.45 6.66
CA CYS A 13 -6.99 6.48 7.63
C CYS A 13 -5.47 6.64 7.86
N ALA A 14 -4.70 6.84 6.80
CA ALA A 14 -3.26 7.04 6.90
C ALA A 14 -2.92 8.32 7.68
N LEU A 15 -3.66 9.39 7.46
CA LEU A 15 -3.50 10.63 8.23
C LEU A 15 -3.84 10.42 9.71
N ASP A 16 -4.87 9.66 10.01
CA ASP A 16 -5.26 9.32 11.38
C ASP A 16 -4.17 8.52 12.10
N VAL A 17 -3.46 7.67 11.37
CA VAL A 17 -2.28 6.96 11.91
C VAL A 17 -1.12 7.92 12.13
N HIS A 18 -0.84 8.76 11.15
CA HIS A 18 0.35 9.61 11.15
C HIS A 18 0.31 10.71 12.20
N ARG A 19 -0.85 11.31 12.44
CA ARG A 19 -0.97 12.43 13.38
C ARG A 19 -0.45 12.11 14.78
N PRO A 20 -0.89 11.02 15.45
CA PRO A 20 -0.38 10.71 16.78
C PRO A 20 1.03 10.11 16.78
N LEU A 21 1.43 9.38 15.74
CA LEU A 21 2.68 8.64 15.74
C LEU A 21 3.85 9.44 15.17
N GLY A 22 3.61 10.26 14.17
CA GLY A 22 4.67 10.99 13.48
C GLY A 22 5.61 10.09 12.69
N PRO A 23 6.71 10.66 12.15
CA PRO A 23 7.72 9.90 11.42
C PRO A 23 8.64 9.10 12.34
N GLY A 24 9.43 8.20 11.76
CA GLY A 24 10.55 7.55 12.46
C GLY A 24 10.30 6.13 12.94
N LEU A 25 9.11 5.57 12.70
CA LEU A 25 8.82 4.20 13.08
C LEU A 25 9.09 3.23 11.91
N LEU A 26 9.07 1.94 12.22
CA LEU A 26 9.22 0.90 11.20
C LEU A 26 8.00 0.83 10.28
N GLU A 27 8.22 0.44 9.03
CA GLU A 27 7.13 0.25 8.08
C GLU A 27 6.08 -0.73 8.61
N SER A 28 6.51 -1.81 9.25
CA SER A 28 5.62 -2.81 9.83
C SER A 28 4.69 -2.24 10.90
N THR A 29 5.17 -1.27 11.66
CA THR A 29 4.36 -0.59 12.68
C THR A 29 3.24 0.21 12.03
N TYR A 30 3.57 1.00 11.01
CA TYR A 30 2.58 1.77 10.29
C TYR A 30 1.56 0.87 9.58
N GLU A 31 2.02 -0.26 9.04
CA GLU A 31 1.14 -1.23 8.40
C GLU A 31 0.10 -1.77 9.38
N GLN A 32 0.51 -2.17 10.58
CA GLN A 32 -0.41 -2.67 11.60
C GLN A 32 -1.41 -1.60 12.04
N CYS A 33 -0.95 -0.38 12.20
CA CYS A 33 -1.83 0.74 12.59
C CYS A 33 -2.81 1.09 11.48
N LEU A 34 -2.35 1.11 10.23
CA LEU A 34 -3.23 1.37 9.09
C LEU A 34 -4.27 0.25 8.92
N ALA A 35 -3.85 -1.00 9.08
CA ALA A 35 -4.76 -2.13 9.05
C ALA A 35 -5.87 -1.97 10.11
N HIS A 36 -5.52 -1.54 11.31
CA HIS A 36 -6.49 -1.28 12.36
C HIS A 36 -7.48 -0.17 11.98
N GLU A 37 -6.99 0.93 11.43
CA GLU A 37 -7.84 2.01 10.95
C GLU A 37 -8.78 1.58 9.83
N LEU A 38 -8.29 0.77 8.88
CA LEU A 38 -9.13 0.21 7.82
C LEU A 38 -10.24 -0.65 8.42
N SER A 39 -9.92 -1.49 9.41
CA SER A 39 -10.91 -2.31 10.11
C SER A 39 -11.97 -1.47 10.81
N LEU A 40 -11.56 -0.39 11.49
CA LEU A 40 -12.49 0.53 12.14
C LEU A 40 -13.45 1.19 11.15
N ASN A 41 -13.04 1.36 9.92
CA ASN A 41 -13.84 1.93 8.84
C ASN A 41 -14.55 0.86 7.99
N GLN A 42 -14.51 -0.40 8.42
CA GLN A 42 -15.20 -1.52 7.75
C GLN A 42 -14.71 -1.71 6.29
N ILE A 43 -13.44 -1.45 6.05
CA ILE A 43 -12.79 -1.66 4.76
C ILE A 43 -12.06 -2.99 4.78
N SER A 44 -12.40 -3.89 3.87
CA SER A 44 -11.77 -5.21 3.77
C SER A 44 -10.39 -5.11 3.15
N PHE A 45 -9.44 -5.88 3.68
CA PHE A 45 -8.07 -5.88 3.18
C PHE A 45 -7.37 -7.20 3.45
N LYS A 46 -6.24 -7.40 2.77
CA LYS A 46 -5.31 -8.51 3.01
C LYS A 46 -3.92 -7.93 3.16
N LEU A 47 -3.20 -8.36 4.20
CA LEU A 47 -1.84 -7.91 4.46
C LEU A 47 -0.83 -8.86 3.80
N GLN A 48 0.27 -8.30 3.31
CA GLN A 48 1.39 -9.06 2.74
C GLN A 48 0.90 -10.11 1.74
N HIS A 49 0.06 -9.65 0.82
CA HIS A 49 -0.57 -10.55 -0.14
C HIS A 49 0.42 -11.00 -1.21
N PRO A 50 0.58 -12.32 -1.45
CA PRO A 50 1.52 -12.83 -2.42
C PRO A 50 1.21 -12.36 -3.84
N LEU A 51 2.27 -12.05 -4.59
CA LEU A 51 2.18 -11.59 -5.96
C LEU A 51 2.96 -12.55 -6.87
N PRO A 52 2.27 -13.46 -7.57
CA PRO A 52 2.93 -14.36 -8.51
C PRO A 52 3.35 -13.62 -9.77
N VAL A 53 4.40 -14.11 -10.41
CA VAL A 53 4.86 -13.62 -11.72
C VAL A 53 4.45 -14.63 -12.78
N TYR A 54 3.70 -14.18 -13.78
CA TYR A 54 3.34 -15.01 -14.93
C TYR A 54 4.31 -14.71 -16.07
N TYR A 55 4.97 -15.74 -16.55
CA TYR A 55 5.97 -15.59 -17.61
C TYR A 55 5.89 -16.73 -18.59
N LYS A 56 5.58 -16.41 -19.84
CA LYS A 56 5.56 -17.36 -20.97
C LYS A 56 4.88 -18.70 -20.64
N GLY A 57 3.67 -18.60 -20.06
CA GLY A 57 2.85 -19.78 -19.77
C GLY A 57 3.15 -20.48 -18.44
N ILE A 58 4.10 -19.97 -17.66
CA ILE A 58 4.38 -20.52 -16.33
C ILE A 58 4.06 -19.48 -15.24
N THR A 59 3.77 -19.99 -14.05
CA THR A 59 3.55 -19.17 -12.87
C THR A 59 4.71 -19.35 -11.92
N LEU A 60 5.35 -18.25 -11.53
CA LEU A 60 6.51 -18.26 -10.64
C LEU A 60 6.14 -17.62 -9.30
N ASN A 61 6.52 -18.28 -8.22
CA ASN A 61 6.47 -17.69 -6.89
C ASN A 61 7.87 -17.16 -6.55
N CYS A 62 8.04 -15.86 -6.77
CA CYS A 62 9.33 -15.18 -6.55
C CYS A 62 9.39 -14.49 -5.18
N GLY A 63 8.41 -14.71 -4.32
CA GLY A 63 8.36 -14.10 -3.00
C GLY A 63 7.91 -12.63 -2.97
N TYR A 64 7.44 -12.11 -4.09
CA TYR A 64 6.89 -10.75 -4.10
C TYR A 64 5.57 -10.69 -3.34
N ARG A 65 5.34 -9.59 -2.65
CA ARG A 65 4.13 -9.34 -1.88
C ARG A 65 3.77 -7.86 -1.98
N VAL A 66 2.49 -7.56 -1.98
CA VAL A 66 2.04 -6.19 -1.75
C VAL A 66 1.74 -6.02 -0.27
N ASP A 67 2.05 -4.85 0.27
CA ASP A 67 1.85 -4.61 1.71
C ASP A 67 0.39 -4.76 2.11
N ILE A 68 -0.50 -4.09 1.40
CA ILE A 68 -1.94 -4.18 1.66
C ILE A 68 -2.70 -4.21 0.33
N LEU A 69 -3.54 -5.21 0.18
CA LEU A 69 -4.50 -5.29 -0.93
C LEU A 69 -5.87 -4.95 -0.37
N VAL A 70 -6.48 -3.86 -0.86
CA VAL A 70 -7.75 -3.34 -0.34
C VAL A 70 -8.87 -3.68 -1.30
N GLU A 71 -9.85 -4.43 -0.80
CA GLU A 71 -11.09 -4.82 -1.53
C GLU A 71 -10.84 -5.40 -2.92
N ASP A 72 -9.68 -6.03 -3.11
CA ASP A 72 -9.24 -6.62 -4.38
C ASP A 72 -9.18 -5.61 -5.56
N VAL A 73 -9.22 -4.30 -5.28
CA VAL A 73 -9.23 -3.26 -6.32
C VAL A 73 -8.13 -2.23 -6.17
N LEU A 74 -7.43 -2.19 -5.02
CA LEU A 74 -6.44 -1.16 -4.75
C LEU A 74 -5.27 -1.76 -3.97
N VAL A 75 -4.05 -1.41 -4.36
CA VAL A 75 -2.84 -1.83 -3.63
C VAL A 75 -2.23 -0.64 -2.92
N ILE A 76 -1.74 -0.88 -1.69
CA ILE A 76 -1.00 0.10 -0.91
C ILE A 76 0.40 -0.45 -0.68
N GLU A 77 1.41 0.38 -0.99
CA GLU A 77 2.80 0.15 -0.61
C GLU A 77 3.20 1.21 0.41
N LEU A 78 3.71 0.76 1.55
CA LEU A 78 4.12 1.64 2.64
C LEU A 78 5.63 1.80 2.64
N LYS A 79 6.07 3.02 2.91
CA LYS A 79 7.49 3.34 3.07
C LYS A 79 7.70 4.16 4.34
N SER A 80 8.90 4.02 4.89
CA SER A 80 9.39 4.89 5.98
C SER A 80 10.82 5.29 5.60
N VAL A 81 10.93 6.17 4.60
CA VAL A 81 12.19 6.57 3.97
C VAL A 81 12.31 8.08 3.93
N GLU A 82 13.54 8.59 3.78
CA GLU A 82 13.75 10.03 3.68
C GLU A 82 13.07 10.63 2.44
N GLU A 83 13.05 9.87 1.34
CA GLU A 83 12.51 10.35 0.08
C GLU A 83 11.98 9.18 -0.75
N ILE A 84 10.80 9.36 -1.32
CA ILE A 84 10.27 8.44 -2.33
C ILE A 84 11.07 8.64 -3.61
N THR A 85 11.59 7.56 -4.17
CA THR A 85 12.39 7.59 -5.38
C THR A 85 11.62 7.07 -6.58
N SER A 86 12.18 7.28 -7.79
CA SER A 86 11.60 6.73 -9.01
C SER A 86 11.56 5.20 -9.01
N VAL A 87 12.47 4.55 -8.28
CA VAL A 87 12.47 3.09 -8.12
C VAL A 87 11.27 2.62 -7.30
N HIS A 88 10.91 3.34 -6.23
CA HIS A 88 9.72 3.04 -5.44
C HIS A 88 8.45 3.15 -6.29
N GLU A 89 8.36 4.20 -7.10
CA GLU A 89 7.22 4.41 -7.98
C GLU A 89 7.13 3.32 -9.06
N ALA A 90 8.26 2.97 -9.67
CA ALA A 90 8.33 1.92 -10.67
C ALA A 90 7.91 0.57 -10.10
N GLN A 91 8.29 0.27 -8.87
CA GLN A 91 7.91 -0.97 -8.19
C GLN A 91 6.39 -1.05 -8.00
N LEU A 92 5.76 0.03 -7.53
CA LEU A 92 4.31 0.06 -7.38
C LEU A 92 3.61 -0.14 -8.72
N LEU A 93 4.04 0.56 -9.75
CA LEU A 93 3.45 0.43 -11.10
C LEU A 93 3.59 -1.00 -11.64
N THR A 94 4.72 -1.64 -11.40
CA THR A 94 4.94 -3.03 -11.79
C THR A 94 4.00 -3.98 -11.05
N TYR A 95 3.83 -3.79 -9.75
CA TYR A 95 2.91 -4.60 -8.95
C TYR A 95 1.47 -4.43 -9.41
N MET A 96 1.05 -3.20 -9.70
CA MET A 96 -0.28 -2.93 -10.24
C MET A 96 -0.50 -3.65 -11.57
N LYS A 97 0.49 -3.64 -12.44
CA LYS A 97 0.43 -4.34 -13.73
C LYS A 97 0.31 -5.85 -13.55
N LEU A 98 1.11 -6.45 -12.67
CA LEU A 98 1.08 -7.88 -12.41
C LEU A 98 -0.25 -8.34 -11.81
N PHE A 99 -0.85 -7.54 -10.94
CA PHE A 99 -2.16 -7.81 -10.35
C PHE A 99 -3.33 -7.39 -11.25
N GLN A 100 -3.06 -6.64 -12.32
CA GLN A 100 -4.10 -6.04 -13.15
C GLN A 100 -5.02 -5.12 -12.33
N ILE A 101 -4.43 -4.34 -11.44
CA ILE A 101 -5.13 -3.37 -10.59
C ILE A 101 -4.75 -1.97 -11.06
N GLN A 102 -5.76 -1.09 -11.17
CA GLN A 102 -5.59 0.25 -11.74
C GLN A 102 -5.31 1.34 -10.71
N ILE A 103 -5.48 1.05 -9.43
CA ILE A 103 -5.30 2.04 -8.36
C ILE A 103 -4.22 1.55 -7.41
N GLY A 104 -3.21 2.38 -7.21
CA GLY A 104 -2.15 2.11 -6.24
C GLY A 104 -1.83 3.37 -5.45
N LEU A 105 -1.55 3.20 -4.18
CA LEU A 105 -1.11 4.27 -3.29
C LEU A 105 0.26 3.92 -2.75
N LEU A 106 1.17 4.87 -2.87
CA LEU A 106 2.50 4.80 -2.28
C LEU A 106 2.54 5.82 -1.15
N ILE A 107 2.60 5.34 0.08
CA ILE A 107 2.48 6.20 1.26
C ILE A 107 3.79 6.16 2.04
N ASN A 108 4.41 7.31 2.21
CA ASN A 108 5.60 7.47 3.02
C ASN A 108 5.24 8.11 4.36
N PHE A 109 5.41 7.37 5.45
CA PHE A 109 5.13 7.87 6.80
C PHE A 109 6.30 8.64 7.41
N ASN A 110 7.47 8.61 6.80
CA ASN A 110 8.66 9.29 7.35
C ASN A 110 8.71 10.76 6.93
N VAL A 111 7.60 11.45 7.04
CA VAL A 111 7.47 12.86 6.72
C VAL A 111 6.72 13.58 7.84
N ARG A 112 6.92 14.89 7.94
CA ARG A 112 6.13 15.73 8.84
C ARG A 112 4.91 16.23 8.10
N LEU A 113 3.79 16.28 8.78
CA LEU A 113 2.57 16.88 8.24
C LEU A 113 2.61 18.38 8.35
#